data_13797b5cca17c316c0dfc867ce70fac3
#
_entry.id   13797b5cca17c316c0dfc867ce70fac3
#
_cell.length_a   1.000
_cell.length_b   1.000
_cell.length_c   1.000
_cell.angle_alpha   90.00
_cell.angle_beta   90.00
_cell.angle_gamma   90.00
#
_symmetry.space_group_name_H-M   'P 1'
#
loop_
_entity.id
_entity.type
_entity.pdbx_description
1 polymer ?
#
loop_
_entity_poly.entity_id
_entity_poly.type
_entity_poly.pdbx_seq_one_letter_code
_entity_poly.pdbx_strand_id
1 'polypeptide(L)'
;MMDTYFKLQNGSDVRGVALEGVEGEAVNLTEPIARTIGYAFSQWLEKKLGKSDLKVAVGTDSRLSADAIKAAVFQGLEKGGCEGFDSGLSSTPAMFMSTVFENHAYDGSIMLTASHLPFNRNGLKFFTREGGLGKGDITEILTLATEAGEIQPLETSHVRTIALMDDYANHLVRIIREGAGSEQPLDGLKIVVDAGNGAGGFFVEKVLNPLGADTTGSQYLDPDGSFPNHIPNPEDQDAMEAIIAAVTENNADFGIIFDTDVDRAGAVDKNGRPINRNRFIALMATIVLGEQPGSTIVTDSVTSSGLKWWIEEKLGGVHHRFQRGYKNVINEAIRLNEAGRP
;
A
#
# COMPACT_ATOMS: atom_id res chain seq x y z
N MET A 1 -1.23 23.06 -21.26
CA MET A 1 -1.69 21.68 -21.04
C MET A 1 -0.54 20.73 -20.61
N MET A 2 0.62 20.78 -21.24
CA MET A 2 1.76 19.90 -20.87
C MET A 2 2.16 20.02 -19.38
N ASP A 3 2.14 21.22 -18.81
CA ASP A 3 2.52 21.50 -17.43
C ASP A 3 1.50 20.95 -16.37
N THR A 4 0.25 20.73 -16.74
CA THR A 4 -0.82 20.34 -15.79
C THR A 4 -0.63 18.91 -15.28
N TYR A 5 -0.40 17.93 -16.16
CA TYR A 5 -0.25 16.53 -15.78
C TYR A 5 1.08 16.28 -15.07
N PHE A 6 2.18 16.84 -15.56
CA PHE A 6 3.51 16.62 -14.98
C PHE A 6 3.66 17.22 -13.56
N LYS A 7 2.88 18.23 -13.20
CA LYS A 7 2.80 18.74 -11.82
C LYS A 7 2.25 17.74 -10.84
N LEU A 8 1.51 16.72 -11.31
CA LEU A 8 0.96 15.66 -10.48
C LEU A 8 1.96 14.50 -10.26
N GLN A 9 3.08 14.47 -10.99
CA GLN A 9 4.05 13.40 -10.81
C GLN A 9 4.77 13.53 -9.47
N ASN A 10 4.63 12.52 -8.63
CA ASN A 10 5.32 12.40 -7.35
C ASN A 10 6.09 11.07 -7.31
N GLY A 11 7.32 11.09 -7.82
CA GLY A 11 8.12 9.88 -7.93
C GLY A 11 7.47 8.84 -8.85
N SER A 12 7.08 7.71 -8.27
CA SER A 12 6.41 6.59 -8.93
C SER A 12 4.87 6.65 -8.84
N ASP A 13 4.32 7.76 -8.32
CA ASP A 13 2.88 7.95 -8.14
C ASP A 13 2.41 9.22 -8.87
N VAL A 14 1.10 9.33 -9.04
CA VAL A 14 0.40 10.58 -9.33
C VAL A 14 -0.21 11.09 -8.03
N ARG A 15 -0.01 12.37 -7.68
CA ARG A 15 -0.59 12.98 -6.48
C ARG A 15 -1.00 14.43 -6.75
N GLY A 16 -2.13 14.83 -6.16
CA GLY A 16 -2.62 16.21 -6.29
C GLY A 16 -3.56 16.62 -5.18
N VAL A 17 -4.00 17.87 -5.24
CA VAL A 17 -5.08 18.41 -4.42
C VAL A 17 -6.40 18.04 -5.10
N ALA A 18 -7.23 17.23 -4.44
CA ALA A 18 -8.50 16.75 -4.96
C ALA A 18 -9.70 17.48 -4.37
N LEU A 19 -9.56 18.12 -3.19
CA LEU A 19 -10.61 18.88 -2.53
C LEU A 19 -10.10 20.27 -2.12
N GLU A 20 -11.01 21.22 -2.07
CA GLU A 20 -10.78 22.52 -1.45
C GLU A 20 -10.71 22.40 0.09
N GLY A 21 -10.30 23.45 0.77
CA GLY A 21 -10.35 23.55 2.22
C GLY A 21 -9.00 23.81 2.88
N VAL A 22 -7.89 23.86 2.13
CA VAL A 22 -6.58 24.28 2.62
C VAL A 22 -6.15 25.56 1.90
N GLU A 23 -5.88 26.62 2.67
CA GLU A 23 -5.50 27.92 2.14
C GLU A 23 -4.21 27.83 1.29
N GLY A 24 -4.24 28.41 0.11
CA GLY A 24 -3.10 28.41 -0.81
C GLY A 24 -2.96 27.13 -1.66
N GLU A 25 -3.82 26.13 -1.48
CA GLU A 25 -3.82 24.89 -2.24
C GLU A 25 -4.99 24.82 -3.23
N ALA A 26 -4.74 25.12 -4.49
CA ALA A 26 -5.75 24.99 -5.55
C ALA A 26 -5.92 23.53 -5.98
N VAL A 27 -7.18 23.11 -6.19
CA VAL A 27 -7.51 21.78 -6.73
C VAL A 27 -6.86 21.59 -8.09
N ASN A 28 -6.11 20.51 -8.25
CA ASN A 28 -5.40 20.15 -9.47
C ASN A 28 -5.49 18.68 -9.87
N LEU A 29 -6.09 17.83 -9.03
CA LEU A 29 -6.49 16.46 -9.36
C LEU A 29 -8.01 16.39 -9.43
N THR A 30 -8.54 16.79 -10.58
CA THR A 30 -9.99 16.84 -10.86
C THR A 30 -10.47 15.57 -11.56
N GLU A 31 -11.79 15.35 -11.59
CA GLU A 31 -12.39 14.22 -12.33
C GLU A 31 -11.97 14.16 -13.81
N PRO A 32 -11.99 15.26 -14.61
CA PRO A 32 -11.49 15.22 -15.99
C PRO A 32 -10.01 14.79 -16.09
N ILE A 33 -9.18 15.24 -15.17
CA ILE A 33 -7.77 14.86 -15.13
C ILE A 33 -7.62 13.39 -14.75
N ALA A 34 -8.31 12.91 -13.72
CA ALA A 34 -8.30 11.52 -13.31
C ALA A 34 -8.80 10.57 -14.41
N ARG A 35 -9.87 10.96 -15.12
CA ARG A 35 -10.39 10.23 -16.29
C ARG A 35 -9.34 10.11 -17.38
N THR A 36 -8.68 11.20 -17.73
CA THR A 36 -7.66 11.20 -18.76
C THR A 36 -6.45 10.34 -18.36
N ILE A 37 -6.06 10.36 -17.08
CA ILE A 37 -4.99 9.49 -16.57
C ILE A 37 -5.41 8.01 -16.61
N GLY A 38 -6.66 7.68 -16.28
CA GLY A 38 -7.21 6.33 -16.43
C GLY A 38 -7.15 5.81 -17.87
N TYR A 39 -7.56 6.66 -18.83
CA TYR A 39 -7.41 6.37 -20.25
C TYR A 39 -5.94 6.18 -20.65
N ALA A 40 -5.06 7.07 -20.23
CA ALA A 40 -3.63 6.99 -20.56
C ALA A 40 -2.97 5.72 -19.97
N PHE A 41 -3.38 5.30 -18.77
CA PHE A 41 -2.92 4.04 -18.17
C PHE A 41 -3.36 2.84 -19.01
N SER A 42 -4.59 2.80 -19.52
CA SER A 42 -5.03 1.71 -20.39
C SER A 42 -4.18 1.62 -21.67
N GLN A 43 -3.89 2.76 -22.29
CA GLN A 43 -3.05 2.82 -23.50
C GLN A 43 -1.61 2.40 -23.22
N TRP A 44 -1.06 2.82 -22.08
CA TRP A 44 0.27 2.39 -21.63
C TRP A 44 0.31 0.87 -21.40
N LEU A 45 -0.73 0.33 -20.72
CA LEU A 45 -0.82 -1.09 -20.37
C LEU A 45 -0.98 -1.96 -21.63
N GLU A 46 -1.81 -1.54 -22.59
CA GLU A 46 -1.97 -2.20 -23.89
C GLU A 46 -0.63 -2.29 -24.63
N LYS A 47 0.09 -1.19 -24.71
CA LYS A 47 1.43 -1.14 -25.31
C LYS A 47 2.44 -2.03 -24.57
N LYS A 48 2.41 -2.02 -23.24
CA LYS A 48 3.33 -2.80 -22.37
C LYS A 48 3.11 -4.29 -22.51
N LEU A 49 1.85 -4.74 -22.56
CA LEU A 49 1.49 -6.16 -22.59
C LEU A 49 1.26 -6.71 -24.00
N GLY A 50 1.08 -5.85 -25.00
CA GLY A 50 0.82 -6.27 -26.38
C GLY A 50 -0.54 -6.96 -26.57
N LYS A 51 -1.54 -6.64 -25.75
CA LYS A 51 -2.90 -7.20 -25.82
C LYS A 51 -3.97 -6.13 -25.57
N SER A 52 -5.18 -6.31 -26.10
CA SER A 52 -6.28 -5.33 -26.04
C SER A 52 -7.34 -5.65 -24.99
N ASP A 53 -7.62 -6.91 -24.68
CA ASP A 53 -8.67 -7.27 -23.73
C ASP A 53 -8.16 -7.17 -22.28
N LEU A 54 -7.98 -5.96 -21.80
CA LEU A 54 -7.36 -5.67 -20.51
C LEU A 54 -8.37 -5.62 -19.38
N LYS A 55 -7.98 -6.17 -18.23
CA LYS A 55 -8.72 -6.15 -16.97
C LYS A 55 -7.96 -5.34 -15.93
N VAL A 56 -8.60 -4.31 -15.39
CA VAL A 56 -7.98 -3.41 -14.43
C VAL A 56 -8.82 -3.31 -13.16
N ALA A 57 -8.21 -3.62 -12.01
CA ALA A 57 -8.83 -3.42 -10.71
C ALA A 57 -8.54 -2.01 -10.19
N VAL A 58 -9.53 -1.39 -9.52
CA VAL A 58 -9.37 -0.09 -8.84
C VAL A 58 -9.89 -0.22 -7.43
N GLY A 59 -9.09 0.20 -6.47
CA GLY A 59 -9.45 0.28 -5.05
C GLY A 59 -9.13 1.66 -4.48
N THR A 60 -9.69 1.97 -3.32
CA THR A 60 -9.55 3.27 -2.65
C THR A 60 -9.18 3.08 -1.19
N ASP A 61 -8.51 4.06 -0.61
CA ASP A 61 -8.50 4.26 0.83
C ASP A 61 -9.77 5.03 1.29
N SER A 62 -9.77 5.51 2.54
CA SER A 62 -10.92 6.18 3.15
C SER A 62 -11.15 7.64 2.71
N ARG A 63 -10.36 8.20 1.79
CA ARG A 63 -10.38 9.63 1.44
C ARG A 63 -11.72 10.09 0.88
N LEU A 64 -12.16 11.30 1.31
CA LEU A 64 -13.45 11.89 0.92
C LEU A 64 -13.63 12.07 -0.59
N SER A 65 -12.55 12.29 -1.33
CA SER A 65 -12.58 12.44 -2.80
C SER A 65 -12.55 11.09 -3.55
N ALA A 66 -12.50 9.96 -2.85
CA ALA A 66 -12.24 8.66 -3.46
C ALA A 66 -13.29 8.27 -4.50
N ASP A 67 -14.59 8.39 -4.19
CA ASP A 67 -15.65 7.93 -5.08
C ASP A 67 -15.72 8.72 -6.39
N ALA A 68 -15.59 10.05 -6.33
CA ALA A 68 -15.62 10.90 -7.52
C ALA A 68 -14.41 10.61 -8.43
N ILE A 69 -13.22 10.52 -7.86
CA ILE A 69 -11.99 10.19 -8.60
C ILE A 69 -12.05 8.76 -9.17
N LYS A 70 -12.57 7.79 -8.40
CA LYS A 70 -12.75 6.40 -8.84
C LYS A 70 -13.68 6.28 -10.04
N ALA A 71 -14.82 6.93 -9.96
CA ALA A 71 -15.78 6.96 -11.07
C ALA A 71 -15.17 7.53 -12.36
N ALA A 72 -14.41 8.61 -12.23
CA ALA A 72 -13.72 9.22 -13.37
C ALA A 72 -12.62 8.30 -13.95
N VAL A 73 -11.84 7.64 -13.10
CA VAL A 73 -10.81 6.67 -13.52
C VAL A 73 -11.44 5.52 -14.30
N PHE A 74 -12.54 4.95 -13.82
CA PHE A 74 -13.26 3.87 -14.53
C PHE A 74 -13.73 4.30 -15.91
N GLN A 75 -14.30 5.50 -16.03
CA GLN A 75 -14.69 6.03 -17.35
C GLN A 75 -13.49 6.15 -18.30
N GLY A 76 -12.34 6.55 -17.80
CA GLY A 76 -11.11 6.61 -18.59
C GLY A 76 -10.64 5.22 -19.03
N LEU A 77 -10.62 4.26 -18.13
CA LEU A 77 -10.24 2.87 -18.41
C LEU A 77 -11.15 2.24 -19.47
N GLU A 78 -12.48 2.43 -19.33
CA GLU A 78 -13.47 1.91 -20.28
C GLU A 78 -13.34 2.58 -21.67
N LYS A 79 -13.09 3.89 -21.72
CA LYS A 79 -12.78 4.61 -22.98
C LYS A 79 -11.52 4.07 -23.65
N GLY A 80 -10.56 3.59 -22.88
CA GLY A 80 -9.34 2.94 -23.35
C GLY A 80 -9.49 1.45 -23.66
N GLY A 81 -10.71 0.88 -23.56
CA GLY A 81 -10.99 -0.51 -23.89
C GLY A 81 -10.74 -1.52 -22.77
N CYS A 82 -10.52 -1.05 -21.52
CA CYS A 82 -10.34 -1.93 -20.37
C CYS A 82 -11.68 -2.29 -19.71
N GLU A 83 -11.80 -3.52 -19.22
CA GLU A 83 -12.84 -3.94 -18.29
C GLU A 83 -12.45 -3.53 -16.85
N GLY A 84 -13.33 -2.77 -16.17
CA GLY A 84 -13.08 -2.24 -14.83
C GLY A 84 -13.64 -3.12 -13.72
N PHE A 85 -12.85 -3.28 -12.63
CA PHE A 85 -13.21 -4.05 -11.44
C PHE A 85 -13.04 -3.21 -10.19
N ASP A 86 -14.15 -2.92 -9.49
CA ASP A 86 -14.17 -2.12 -8.26
C ASP A 86 -13.93 -3.00 -7.04
N SER A 87 -12.81 -2.80 -6.38
CA SER A 87 -12.46 -3.46 -5.12
C SER A 87 -12.99 -2.72 -3.88
N GLY A 88 -13.59 -1.53 -4.04
CA GLY A 88 -14.05 -0.71 -2.92
C GLY A 88 -12.90 -0.23 -2.03
N LEU A 89 -13.18 -0.14 -0.73
CA LEU A 89 -12.15 0.17 0.28
C LEU A 89 -11.11 -0.94 0.31
N SER A 90 -9.86 -0.58 0.05
CA SER A 90 -8.77 -1.53 -0.15
C SER A 90 -7.47 -1.02 0.44
N SER A 91 -6.51 -1.93 0.60
CA SER A 91 -5.14 -1.57 0.95
C SER A 91 -4.23 -1.59 -0.28
N THR A 92 -3.19 -0.78 -0.26
CA THR A 92 -2.16 -0.77 -1.32
C THR A 92 -1.55 -2.15 -1.58
N PRO A 93 -1.18 -2.96 -0.56
CA PRO A 93 -0.70 -4.32 -0.79
C PRO A 93 -1.74 -5.24 -1.44
N ALA A 94 -3.03 -5.12 -1.06
CA ALA A 94 -4.09 -5.92 -1.67
C ALA A 94 -4.26 -5.59 -3.16
N MET A 95 -4.17 -4.30 -3.52
CA MET A 95 -4.25 -3.88 -4.93
C MET A 95 -3.09 -4.44 -5.77
N PHE A 96 -1.87 -4.50 -5.23
CA PHE A 96 -0.78 -5.23 -5.89
C PHE A 96 -1.11 -6.72 -6.02
N MET A 97 -1.57 -7.38 -4.94
CA MET A 97 -1.89 -8.80 -4.94
C MET A 97 -3.03 -9.17 -5.91
N SER A 98 -3.91 -8.23 -6.27
CA SER A 98 -4.94 -8.44 -7.28
C SER A 98 -4.37 -8.79 -8.67
N THR A 99 -3.15 -8.37 -8.96
CA THR A 99 -2.44 -8.71 -10.21
C THR A 99 -1.69 -10.05 -10.13
N VAL A 100 -1.51 -10.60 -8.91
CA VAL A 100 -0.72 -11.81 -8.64
C VAL A 100 -1.60 -13.02 -8.35
N PHE A 101 -2.70 -12.84 -7.61
CA PHE A 101 -3.62 -13.93 -7.25
C PHE A 101 -4.24 -14.57 -8.50
N GLU A 102 -4.20 -15.92 -8.58
CA GLU A 102 -4.67 -16.65 -9.75
C GLU A 102 -6.16 -16.46 -10.05
N ASN A 103 -6.99 -16.30 -9.00
CA ASN A 103 -8.43 -16.07 -9.12
C ASN A 103 -8.80 -14.64 -9.56
N HIS A 104 -7.86 -13.71 -9.49
CA HIS A 104 -8.00 -12.32 -9.94
C HIS A 104 -7.18 -12.08 -11.20
N ALA A 105 -5.86 -12.18 -11.11
CA ALA A 105 -4.88 -12.07 -12.21
C ALA A 105 -5.18 -10.88 -13.16
N TYR A 106 -5.51 -9.72 -12.59
CA TYR A 106 -5.74 -8.50 -13.37
C TYR A 106 -4.47 -8.06 -14.07
N ASP A 107 -4.60 -7.50 -15.25
CA ASP A 107 -3.48 -7.02 -16.06
C ASP A 107 -2.78 -5.81 -15.43
N GLY A 108 -3.56 -5.00 -14.73
CA GLY A 108 -3.10 -3.90 -13.92
C GLY A 108 -4.04 -3.59 -12.77
N SER A 109 -3.57 -2.82 -11.83
CA SER A 109 -4.42 -2.27 -10.77
C SER A 109 -4.03 -0.85 -10.40
N ILE A 110 -5.01 -0.11 -9.89
CA ILE A 110 -4.86 1.28 -9.43
C ILE A 110 -5.33 1.37 -7.99
N MET A 111 -4.48 1.89 -7.11
CA MET A 111 -4.86 2.29 -5.76
C MET A 111 -5.03 3.79 -5.70
N LEU A 112 -6.24 4.24 -5.38
CA LEU A 112 -6.53 5.65 -5.14
C LEU A 112 -6.20 6.00 -3.69
N THR A 113 -5.13 6.73 -3.51
CA THR A 113 -4.60 7.11 -2.20
C THR A 113 -3.61 8.27 -2.30
N ALA A 114 -3.51 9.03 -1.26
CA ALA A 114 -2.38 9.94 -1.05
C ALA A 114 -1.56 9.56 0.21
N SER A 115 -1.67 8.29 0.66
CA SER A 115 -1.00 7.79 1.87
C SER A 115 -1.35 8.69 3.07
N HIS A 116 -0.40 9.17 3.82
CA HIS A 116 -0.55 10.00 5.02
C HIS A 116 -0.74 11.51 4.76
N LEU A 117 -0.87 11.95 3.51
CA LEU A 117 -1.08 13.37 3.19
C LEU A 117 -2.46 13.86 3.69
N PRO A 118 -2.65 15.17 3.88
CA PRO A 118 -3.88 15.76 4.38
C PRO A 118 -5.15 15.32 3.62
N PHE A 119 -6.31 15.52 4.24
CA PHE A 119 -7.62 15.07 3.75
C PHE A 119 -7.97 15.55 2.32
N ASN A 120 -7.46 16.71 1.93
CA ASN A 120 -7.70 17.35 0.64
C ASN A 120 -6.87 16.77 -0.51
N ARG A 121 -5.91 15.88 -0.21
CA ARG A 121 -5.04 15.23 -1.20
C ARG A 121 -5.62 13.89 -1.63
N ASN A 122 -5.34 13.53 -2.88
CA ASN A 122 -5.52 12.18 -3.39
C ASN A 122 -4.46 11.88 -4.44
N GLY A 123 -4.44 10.65 -4.95
CA GLY A 123 -3.47 10.24 -5.94
C GLY A 123 -3.78 8.86 -6.51
N LEU A 124 -2.93 8.41 -7.41
CA LEU A 124 -3.02 7.10 -8.06
C LEU A 124 -1.66 6.41 -7.97
N LYS A 125 -1.65 5.21 -7.39
CA LYS A 125 -0.55 4.25 -7.46
C LYS A 125 -0.94 3.15 -8.44
N PHE A 126 -0.01 2.75 -9.29
CA PHE A 126 -0.27 1.80 -10.36
C PHE A 126 0.57 0.55 -10.18
N PHE A 127 -0.02 -0.60 -10.47
CA PHE A 127 0.62 -1.89 -10.35
C PHE A 127 0.39 -2.74 -11.59
N THR A 128 1.36 -3.58 -11.87
CA THR A 128 1.26 -4.75 -12.75
C THR A 128 1.76 -5.97 -11.98
N ARG A 129 1.73 -7.15 -12.57
CA ARG A 129 2.28 -8.35 -11.96
C ARG A 129 3.79 -8.23 -11.63
N GLU A 130 4.50 -7.32 -12.29
CA GLU A 130 5.92 -7.03 -12.04
C GLU A 130 6.16 -6.15 -10.80
N GLY A 131 5.09 -5.63 -10.19
CA GLY A 131 5.15 -4.72 -9.04
C GLY A 131 4.58 -3.34 -9.31
N GLY A 132 4.85 -2.39 -8.41
CA GLY A 132 4.51 -0.98 -8.60
C GLY A 132 5.29 -0.35 -9.76
N LEU A 133 4.65 0.55 -10.49
CA LEU A 133 5.27 1.24 -11.62
C LEU A 133 6.43 2.14 -11.16
N GLY A 134 7.39 2.36 -12.06
CA GLY A 134 8.52 3.25 -11.82
C GLY A 134 8.25 4.69 -12.26
N LYS A 135 9.15 5.60 -11.87
CA LYS A 135 9.08 7.02 -12.28
C LYS A 135 8.98 7.19 -13.80
N GLY A 136 9.72 6.37 -14.57
CA GLY A 136 9.68 6.39 -16.03
C GLY A 136 8.31 6.02 -16.59
N ASP A 137 7.71 4.96 -16.05
CA ASP A 137 6.38 4.50 -16.46
C ASP A 137 5.32 5.59 -16.21
N ILE A 138 5.38 6.26 -15.04
CA ILE A 138 4.49 7.40 -14.74
C ILE A 138 4.71 8.55 -15.73
N THR A 139 5.96 8.86 -16.06
CA THR A 139 6.26 9.88 -17.07
C THR A 139 5.63 9.52 -18.42
N GLU A 140 5.69 8.26 -18.85
CA GLU A 140 5.05 7.80 -20.10
C GLU A 140 3.53 7.92 -20.04
N ILE A 141 2.90 7.50 -18.93
CA ILE A 141 1.45 7.64 -18.73
C ILE A 141 1.01 9.11 -18.81
N LEU A 142 1.73 10.02 -18.14
CA LEU A 142 1.40 11.45 -18.14
C LEU A 142 1.66 12.08 -19.51
N THR A 143 2.62 11.58 -20.28
CA THR A 143 2.83 11.97 -21.69
C THR A 143 1.62 11.59 -22.53
N LEU A 144 1.18 10.32 -22.45
CA LEU A 144 -0.02 9.84 -23.13
C LEU A 144 -1.28 10.63 -22.73
N ALA A 145 -1.42 10.98 -21.45
CA ALA A 145 -2.51 11.83 -20.98
C ALA A 145 -2.48 13.23 -21.60
N THR A 146 -1.29 13.80 -21.76
CA THR A 146 -1.11 15.10 -22.40
C THR A 146 -1.44 15.06 -23.90
N GLU A 147 -1.05 14.00 -24.58
CA GLU A 147 -1.29 13.78 -26.02
C GLU A 147 -2.76 13.49 -26.32
N ALA A 148 -3.45 12.74 -25.46
CA ALA A 148 -4.87 12.41 -25.62
C ALA A 148 -5.80 13.63 -25.48
N GLY A 149 -5.36 14.65 -24.72
CA GLY A 149 -6.21 15.76 -24.33
C GLY A 149 -7.30 15.33 -23.35
N GLU A 150 -8.33 16.16 -23.19
CA GLU A 150 -9.44 15.86 -22.26
C GLU A 150 -10.34 14.75 -22.80
N ILE A 151 -10.44 13.64 -22.07
CA ILE A 151 -11.33 12.53 -22.38
C ILE A 151 -12.75 12.88 -21.89
N GLN A 152 -13.71 12.83 -22.80
CA GLN A 152 -15.11 13.10 -22.47
C GLN A 152 -15.74 11.98 -21.61
N PRO A 153 -16.60 12.32 -20.64
CA PRO A 153 -17.26 11.33 -19.81
C PRO A 153 -18.14 10.37 -20.63
N LEU A 154 -18.36 9.18 -20.08
CA LEU A 154 -19.36 8.23 -20.57
C LEU A 154 -20.70 8.53 -19.91
N GLU A 155 -21.80 8.29 -20.63
CA GLU A 155 -23.16 8.36 -20.06
C GLU A 155 -23.38 7.28 -19.01
N THR A 156 -22.81 6.09 -19.23
CA THR A 156 -22.84 4.94 -18.32
C THR A 156 -21.48 4.27 -18.32
N SER A 157 -21.05 3.75 -17.18
CA SER A 157 -19.83 2.95 -17.05
C SER A 157 -20.18 1.56 -16.51
N HIS A 158 -19.54 0.52 -17.09
CA HIS A 158 -19.78 -0.87 -16.74
C HIS A 158 -18.65 -1.37 -15.85
N VAL A 159 -18.87 -1.32 -14.53
CA VAL A 159 -17.91 -1.71 -13.52
C VAL A 159 -18.43 -2.91 -12.74
N ARG A 160 -17.58 -3.91 -12.52
CA ARG A 160 -17.92 -5.08 -11.70
C ARG A 160 -17.34 -4.92 -10.30
N THR A 161 -18.15 -5.11 -9.27
CA THR A 161 -17.66 -5.17 -7.89
C THR A 161 -17.00 -6.52 -7.60
N ILE A 162 -15.88 -6.51 -6.86
CA ILE A 162 -15.12 -7.71 -6.49
C ILE A 162 -14.84 -7.73 -4.98
N ALA A 163 -14.69 -8.92 -4.41
CA ALA A 163 -14.41 -9.15 -3.00
C ALA A 163 -12.90 -9.34 -2.73
N LEU A 164 -12.05 -8.51 -3.33
CA LEU A 164 -10.58 -8.64 -3.23
C LEU A 164 -10.08 -8.66 -1.78
N MET A 165 -10.65 -7.81 -0.92
CA MET A 165 -10.20 -7.71 0.48
C MET A 165 -10.51 -8.95 1.31
N ASP A 166 -11.54 -9.73 0.95
CA ASP A 166 -11.80 -11.02 1.59
C ASP A 166 -10.76 -12.05 1.19
N ASP A 167 -10.43 -12.14 -0.09
CA ASP A 167 -9.40 -13.03 -0.60
C ASP A 167 -8.01 -12.67 -0.06
N TYR A 168 -7.71 -11.38 0.03
CA TYR A 168 -6.46 -10.90 0.59
C TYR A 168 -6.35 -11.22 2.09
N ALA A 169 -7.39 -10.98 2.87
CA ALA A 169 -7.41 -11.31 4.30
C ALA A 169 -7.29 -12.83 4.53
N ASN A 170 -8.01 -13.64 3.75
CA ASN A 170 -7.90 -15.10 3.79
C ASN A 170 -6.49 -15.58 3.46
N HIS A 171 -5.83 -14.95 2.49
CA HIS A 171 -4.44 -15.23 2.17
C HIS A 171 -3.51 -14.93 3.37
N LEU A 172 -3.68 -13.78 4.04
CA LEU A 172 -2.90 -13.43 5.23
C LEU A 172 -3.12 -14.43 6.37
N VAL A 173 -4.37 -14.80 6.66
CA VAL A 173 -4.71 -15.79 7.67
C VAL A 173 -4.04 -17.12 7.36
N ARG A 174 -4.12 -17.59 6.12
CA ARG A 174 -3.52 -18.85 5.68
C ARG A 174 -2.00 -18.87 5.88
N ILE A 175 -1.28 -17.85 5.40
CA ILE A 175 0.19 -17.81 5.55
C ILE A 175 0.64 -17.71 7.00
N ILE A 176 -0.12 -17.03 7.86
CA ILE A 176 0.19 -16.93 9.30
C ILE A 176 -0.04 -18.30 9.97
N ARG A 177 -1.14 -18.98 9.67
CA ARG A 177 -1.41 -20.35 10.19
C ARG A 177 -0.35 -21.35 9.75
N GLU A 178 -0.02 -21.35 8.46
CA GLU A 178 1.01 -22.22 7.89
C GLU A 178 2.38 -21.96 8.55
N GLY A 179 2.78 -20.68 8.67
CA GLY A 179 4.05 -20.32 9.29
C GLY A 179 4.15 -20.62 10.78
N ALA A 180 3.03 -20.52 11.50
CA ALA A 180 2.95 -20.82 12.93
C ALA A 180 2.68 -22.30 13.24
N GLY A 181 2.23 -23.09 12.25
CA GLY A 181 1.83 -24.49 12.43
C GLY A 181 0.59 -24.66 13.34
N SER A 182 -0.29 -23.68 13.40
CA SER A 182 -1.47 -23.65 14.27
C SER A 182 -2.64 -22.97 13.58
N GLU A 183 -3.88 -23.46 13.86
CA GLU A 183 -5.10 -22.83 13.36
C GLU A 183 -5.44 -21.51 14.08
N GLN A 184 -5.06 -21.39 15.35
CA GLN A 184 -5.26 -20.20 16.18
C GLN A 184 -3.94 -19.78 16.85
N PRO A 185 -2.96 -19.29 16.07
CA PRO A 185 -1.62 -19.00 16.58
C PRO A 185 -1.57 -17.81 17.54
N LEU A 186 -2.62 -17.00 17.59
CA LEU A 186 -2.71 -15.81 18.44
C LEU A 186 -3.63 -16.00 19.65
N ASP A 187 -4.12 -17.23 19.90
CA ASP A 187 -4.95 -17.54 21.07
C ASP A 187 -4.21 -17.19 22.38
N GLY A 188 -4.92 -16.49 23.28
CA GLY A 188 -4.35 -15.99 24.52
C GLY A 188 -3.51 -14.71 24.40
N LEU A 189 -3.35 -14.16 23.21
CA LEU A 189 -2.68 -12.85 23.00
C LEU A 189 -3.72 -11.74 22.82
N LYS A 190 -3.48 -10.61 23.47
CA LYS A 190 -4.24 -9.38 23.26
C LYS A 190 -3.46 -8.45 22.35
N ILE A 191 -4.01 -8.18 21.16
CA ILE A 191 -3.37 -7.37 20.11
C ILE A 191 -4.31 -6.24 19.72
N VAL A 192 -3.92 -5.00 19.96
CA VAL A 192 -4.71 -3.82 19.60
C VAL A 192 -4.19 -3.21 18.30
N VAL A 193 -5.11 -2.72 17.48
CA VAL A 193 -4.84 -2.08 16.20
C VAL A 193 -5.33 -0.63 16.23
N ASP A 194 -4.51 0.26 15.72
CA ASP A 194 -4.89 1.62 15.36
C ASP A 194 -4.89 1.72 13.83
N ALA A 195 -6.08 1.85 13.24
CA ALA A 195 -6.24 1.97 11.79
C ALA A 195 -6.26 3.43 11.30
N GLY A 196 -6.15 4.41 12.19
CA GLY A 196 -6.09 5.84 11.86
C GLY A 196 -7.25 6.33 10.99
N ASN A 197 -8.44 5.69 11.07
CA ASN A 197 -9.58 5.92 10.19
C ASN A 197 -9.28 5.69 8.68
N GLY A 198 -8.21 4.93 8.37
CA GLY A 198 -7.83 4.51 7.03
C GLY A 198 -8.49 3.20 6.60
N ALA A 199 -7.83 2.49 5.69
CA ALA A 199 -8.29 1.19 5.19
C ALA A 199 -7.95 0.00 6.12
N GLY A 200 -7.21 0.21 7.22
CA GLY A 200 -6.63 -0.84 8.06
C GLY A 200 -7.59 -1.60 8.97
N GLY A 201 -8.85 -1.13 9.13
CA GLY A 201 -9.82 -1.76 10.03
C GLY A 201 -10.10 -3.23 9.73
N PHE A 202 -10.03 -3.66 8.47
CA PHE A 202 -10.22 -5.06 8.07
C PHE A 202 -9.29 -6.04 8.80
N PHE A 203 -8.11 -5.57 9.22
CA PHE A 203 -7.10 -6.43 9.83
C PHE A 203 -7.56 -7.00 11.16
N VAL A 204 -8.37 -6.27 11.91
CA VAL A 204 -8.98 -6.74 13.16
C VAL A 204 -9.96 -7.87 12.89
N GLU A 205 -11.01 -7.60 12.11
CA GLU A 205 -12.11 -8.53 11.93
C GLU A 205 -11.76 -9.73 11.04
N LYS A 206 -10.98 -9.49 9.98
CA LYS A 206 -10.73 -10.49 8.93
C LYS A 206 -9.39 -11.21 9.08
N VAL A 207 -8.47 -10.70 9.92
CA VAL A 207 -7.16 -11.35 10.11
C VAL A 207 -6.92 -11.74 11.57
N LEU A 208 -6.90 -10.80 12.51
CA LEU A 208 -6.54 -11.09 13.90
C LEU A 208 -7.57 -11.95 14.62
N ASN A 209 -8.87 -11.62 14.51
CA ASN A 209 -9.94 -12.40 15.13
C ASN A 209 -9.98 -13.86 14.65
N PRO A 210 -9.91 -14.18 13.34
CA PRO A 210 -9.80 -15.55 12.86
C PRO A 210 -8.56 -16.32 13.32
N LEU A 211 -7.49 -15.62 13.70
CA LEU A 211 -6.27 -16.20 14.25
C LEU A 211 -6.30 -16.39 15.77
N GLY A 212 -7.39 -15.98 16.45
CA GLY A 212 -7.64 -16.20 17.89
C GLY A 212 -7.20 -15.04 18.79
N ALA A 213 -6.78 -13.88 18.27
CA ALA A 213 -6.39 -12.75 19.10
C ALA A 213 -7.59 -12.10 19.80
N ASP A 214 -7.41 -11.64 21.05
CA ASP A 214 -8.27 -10.64 21.67
C ASP A 214 -7.89 -9.26 21.13
N THR A 215 -8.80 -8.64 20.37
CA THR A 215 -8.57 -7.33 19.75
C THR A 215 -9.29 -6.19 20.49
N THR A 216 -9.82 -6.44 21.68
CA THR A 216 -10.51 -5.44 22.50
C THR A 216 -9.57 -4.29 22.87
N GLY A 217 -9.97 -3.07 22.55
CA GLY A 217 -9.16 -1.86 22.71
C GLY A 217 -8.52 -1.37 21.41
N SER A 218 -8.75 -2.05 20.27
CA SER A 218 -8.44 -1.51 18.95
C SER A 218 -9.26 -0.25 18.67
N GLN A 219 -8.69 0.71 17.93
CA GLN A 219 -9.25 2.05 17.79
C GLN A 219 -9.19 2.57 16.35
N TYR A 220 -10.04 3.56 16.07
CA TYR A 220 -10.12 4.28 14.80
C TYR A 220 -10.27 3.36 13.59
N LEU A 221 -11.05 2.28 13.75
CA LEU A 221 -11.21 1.20 12.77
C LEU A 221 -12.13 1.59 11.62
N ASP A 222 -13.12 2.45 11.90
CA ASP A 222 -14.08 2.90 10.89
C ASP A 222 -13.41 3.91 9.93
N PRO A 223 -13.54 3.73 8.60
CA PRO A 223 -12.93 4.60 7.62
C PRO A 223 -13.56 6.00 7.66
N ASP A 224 -12.73 7.03 7.83
CA ASP A 224 -13.13 8.44 7.79
C ASP A 224 -12.03 9.29 7.16
N GLY A 225 -12.26 9.75 5.93
CA GLY A 225 -11.28 10.52 5.17
C GLY A 225 -11.04 11.94 5.68
N SER A 226 -11.72 12.38 6.76
CA SER A 226 -11.39 13.63 7.46
C SER A 226 -10.26 13.46 8.48
N PHE A 227 -9.94 12.21 8.86
CA PHE A 227 -8.90 11.84 9.82
C PHE A 227 -9.03 12.58 11.16
N PRO A 228 -10.16 12.46 11.86
CA PRO A 228 -10.50 13.34 13.00
C PRO A 228 -9.66 13.08 14.26
N ASN A 229 -8.98 11.95 14.34
CA ASN A 229 -8.30 11.55 15.58
C ASN A 229 -6.80 11.90 15.57
N HIS A 230 -6.09 11.52 14.52
CA HIS A 230 -4.71 11.88 14.27
C HIS A 230 -4.36 11.69 12.78
N ILE A 231 -3.23 12.20 12.33
CA ILE A 231 -2.69 11.91 11.01
C ILE A 231 -2.38 10.40 10.94
N PRO A 232 -2.96 9.64 9.98
CA PRO A 232 -2.73 8.20 9.87
C PRO A 232 -1.33 7.91 9.31
N ASN A 233 -0.32 8.05 10.17
CA ASN A 233 1.08 7.86 9.83
C ASN A 233 1.84 7.29 11.03
N PRO A 234 2.36 6.05 10.97
CA PRO A 234 3.15 5.45 12.05
C PRO A 234 4.44 6.23 12.42
N GLU A 235 4.83 7.22 11.62
CA GLU A 235 5.97 8.11 11.89
C GLU A 235 5.56 9.41 12.60
N ASP A 236 4.26 9.68 12.67
CA ASP A 236 3.72 10.83 13.38
C ASP A 236 3.74 10.58 14.89
N GLN A 237 4.07 11.61 15.68
CA GLN A 237 4.21 11.49 17.13
C GLN A 237 2.86 11.25 17.79
N ASP A 238 1.82 12.00 17.42
CA ASP A 238 0.49 11.91 18.03
C ASP A 238 -0.14 10.53 17.73
N ALA A 239 0.05 10.04 16.49
CA ALA A 239 -0.38 8.73 16.09
C ALA A 239 0.33 7.61 16.88
N MET A 240 1.64 7.74 17.08
CA MET A 240 2.40 6.77 17.89
C MET A 240 2.01 6.84 19.37
N GLU A 241 1.75 8.01 19.93
CA GLU A 241 1.25 8.18 21.30
C GLU A 241 -0.12 7.55 21.48
N ALA A 242 -1.01 7.65 20.49
CA ALA A 242 -2.34 7.04 20.51
C ALA A 242 -2.27 5.51 20.62
N ILE A 243 -1.44 4.83 19.81
CA ILE A 243 -1.29 3.37 19.90
C ILE A 243 -0.56 2.94 21.18
N ILE A 244 0.39 3.72 21.69
CA ILE A 244 1.05 3.46 22.98
C ILE A 244 0.03 3.52 24.12
N ALA A 245 -0.86 4.51 24.13
CA ALA A 245 -1.95 4.61 25.08
C ALA A 245 -2.89 3.40 24.99
N ALA A 246 -3.32 3.04 23.77
CA ALA A 246 -4.17 1.87 23.56
C ALA A 246 -3.56 0.56 24.10
N VAL A 247 -2.26 0.33 23.88
CA VAL A 247 -1.55 -0.83 24.42
C VAL A 247 -1.52 -0.84 25.94
N THR A 248 -1.14 0.29 26.55
CA THR A 248 -0.92 0.35 28.01
C THR A 248 -2.22 0.36 28.79
N GLU A 249 -3.24 1.08 28.36
CA GLU A 249 -4.55 1.17 29.00
C GLU A 249 -5.33 -0.13 28.91
N ASN A 250 -5.18 -0.87 27.82
CA ASN A 250 -5.84 -2.16 27.63
C ASN A 250 -5.01 -3.36 28.11
N ASN A 251 -3.79 -3.15 28.63
CA ASN A 251 -2.85 -4.22 28.97
C ASN A 251 -2.63 -5.19 27.80
N ALA A 252 -2.50 -4.66 26.59
CA ALA A 252 -2.28 -5.47 25.41
C ALA A 252 -0.85 -6.01 25.33
N ASP A 253 -0.68 -7.20 24.76
CA ASP A 253 0.65 -7.80 24.54
C ASP A 253 1.39 -7.14 23.39
N PHE A 254 0.63 -6.58 22.43
CA PHE A 254 1.18 -5.96 21.22
C PHE A 254 0.24 -4.92 20.63
N GLY A 255 0.78 -3.87 20.04
CA GLY A 255 0.06 -2.86 19.30
C GLY A 255 0.57 -2.75 17.87
N ILE A 256 -0.36 -2.57 16.94
CA ILE A 256 -0.09 -2.35 15.52
C ILE A 256 -0.75 -1.03 15.10
N ILE A 257 -0.03 -0.18 14.38
CA ILE A 257 -0.58 1.02 13.78
C ILE A 257 -0.29 1.05 12.30
N PHE A 258 -1.29 1.43 11.49
CA PHE A 258 -1.19 1.52 10.05
C PHE A 258 -1.24 2.97 9.55
N ASP A 259 -0.70 3.21 8.35
CA ASP A 259 -1.05 4.41 7.60
C ASP A 259 -2.35 4.20 6.80
N THR A 260 -2.82 5.25 6.14
CA THR A 260 -4.16 5.30 5.52
C THR A 260 -4.41 4.14 4.55
N ASP A 261 -3.44 3.78 3.71
CA ASP A 261 -3.54 2.75 2.67
C ASP A 261 -2.81 1.44 3.01
N VAL A 262 -2.36 1.32 4.26
CA VAL A 262 -1.79 0.09 4.85
C VAL A 262 -0.51 -0.41 4.15
N ASP A 263 0.26 0.50 3.53
CA ASP A 263 1.57 0.15 2.98
C ASP A 263 2.71 0.38 4.00
N ARG A 264 2.40 1.00 5.14
CA ARG A 264 3.29 1.19 6.29
C ARG A 264 2.62 0.74 7.58
N ALA A 265 3.42 0.10 8.43
CA ALA A 265 3.02 -0.29 9.76
C ALA A 265 4.07 0.12 10.80
N GLY A 266 3.60 0.46 11.98
CA GLY A 266 4.38 0.58 13.21
C GLY A 266 3.95 -0.47 14.22
N ALA A 267 4.81 -0.75 15.19
CA ALA A 267 4.52 -1.73 16.24
C ALA A 267 4.99 -1.23 17.60
N VAL A 268 4.24 -1.62 18.65
CA VAL A 268 4.50 -1.27 20.05
C VAL A 268 4.47 -2.54 20.90
N ASP A 269 5.48 -2.72 21.77
CA ASP A 269 5.51 -3.84 22.70
C ASP A 269 4.55 -3.63 23.89
N LYS A 270 4.33 -4.68 24.69
CA LYS A 270 3.44 -4.66 25.87
C LYS A 270 3.81 -3.62 26.95
N ASN A 271 4.99 -3.04 26.90
CA ASN A 271 5.45 -1.99 27.81
C ASN A 271 5.26 -0.59 27.23
N GLY A 272 4.54 -0.45 26.11
CA GLY A 272 4.35 0.80 25.43
C GLY A 272 5.60 1.31 24.70
N ARG A 273 6.57 0.44 24.36
CA ARG A 273 7.79 0.84 23.68
C ARG A 273 7.68 0.59 22.18
N PRO A 274 7.84 1.64 21.34
CA PRO A 274 7.87 1.46 19.89
C PRO A 274 9.02 0.54 19.45
N ILE A 275 8.70 -0.40 18.57
CA ILE A 275 9.69 -1.25 17.92
C ILE A 275 10.26 -0.49 16.74
N ASN A 276 11.50 -0.02 16.86
CA ASN A 276 12.12 0.75 15.80
C ASN A 276 12.46 -0.13 14.57
N ARG A 277 12.56 0.51 13.40
CA ARG A 277 12.79 -0.17 12.11
C ARG A 277 14.02 -1.08 12.11
N ASN A 278 15.13 -0.67 12.73
CA ASN A 278 16.32 -1.51 12.76
C ASN A 278 16.10 -2.81 13.55
N ARG A 279 15.31 -2.76 14.64
CA ARG A 279 14.94 -3.96 15.40
C ARG A 279 14.02 -4.86 14.60
N PHE A 280 13.09 -4.27 13.83
CA PHE A 280 12.19 -5.03 12.97
C PHE A 280 12.96 -5.74 11.86
N ILE A 281 13.88 -5.04 11.19
CA ILE A 281 14.78 -5.64 10.19
C ILE A 281 15.65 -6.72 10.81
N ALA A 282 16.18 -6.51 12.03
CA ALA A 282 16.99 -7.50 12.74
C ALA A 282 16.18 -8.78 13.03
N LEU A 283 14.90 -8.65 13.42
CA LEU A 283 14.01 -9.79 13.63
C LEU A 283 13.77 -10.55 12.32
N MET A 284 13.41 -9.84 11.23
CA MET A 284 13.21 -10.46 9.92
C MET A 284 14.48 -11.14 9.41
N ALA A 285 15.64 -10.49 9.56
CA ALA A 285 16.93 -11.09 9.20
C ALA A 285 17.23 -12.36 10.01
N THR A 286 16.82 -12.40 11.28
CA THR A 286 16.99 -13.60 12.13
C THR A 286 16.17 -14.77 11.59
N ILE A 287 14.92 -14.53 11.17
CA ILE A 287 14.06 -15.55 10.60
C ILE A 287 14.63 -16.05 9.28
N VAL A 288 14.90 -15.13 8.34
CA VAL A 288 15.40 -15.48 7.00
C VAL A 288 16.73 -16.22 7.05
N LEU A 289 17.70 -15.75 7.87
CA LEU A 289 19.00 -16.40 7.99
C LEU A 289 18.96 -17.71 8.79
N GLY A 290 17.91 -17.91 9.60
CA GLY A 290 17.61 -19.21 10.20
C GLY A 290 17.17 -20.26 9.19
N GLU A 291 16.41 -19.85 8.19
CA GLU A 291 15.93 -20.71 7.09
C GLU A 291 16.97 -20.85 5.96
N GLN A 292 17.69 -19.77 5.65
CA GLN A 292 18.65 -19.68 4.54
C GLN A 292 19.99 -19.08 5.05
N PRO A 293 20.81 -19.86 5.74
CA PRO A 293 22.09 -19.39 6.28
C PRO A 293 23.02 -18.81 5.20
N GLY A 294 23.68 -17.71 5.52
CA GLY A 294 24.63 -17.05 4.61
C GLY A 294 24.01 -16.13 3.56
N SER A 295 22.69 -16.01 3.52
CA SER A 295 22.00 -15.12 2.57
C SER A 295 22.35 -13.65 2.77
N THR A 296 22.12 -12.86 1.72
CA THR A 296 22.33 -11.41 1.72
C THR A 296 21.06 -10.67 2.14
N ILE A 297 21.12 -9.89 3.19
CA ILE A 297 20.04 -9.00 3.63
C ILE A 297 20.27 -7.61 3.04
N VAL A 298 19.45 -7.24 2.06
CA VAL A 298 19.50 -5.92 1.42
C VAL A 298 18.67 -4.93 2.23
N THR A 299 19.27 -3.80 2.58
CA THR A 299 18.58 -2.73 3.31
C THR A 299 18.86 -1.37 2.67
N ASP A 300 18.07 -0.36 3.05
CA ASP A 300 18.37 1.00 2.62
C ASP A 300 19.59 1.60 3.34
N SER A 301 20.03 2.77 2.85
CA SER A 301 21.26 3.44 3.31
C SER A 301 21.18 4.00 4.74
N VAL A 302 19.97 4.13 5.33
CA VAL A 302 19.79 4.74 6.68
C VAL A 302 19.78 3.73 7.83
N THR A 303 20.09 2.48 7.57
CA THR A 303 20.17 1.45 8.60
C THR A 303 21.44 1.56 9.46
N SER A 304 21.34 1.14 10.72
CA SER A 304 22.40 1.31 11.71
C SER A 304 23.59 0.37 11.53
N SER A 305 24.75 0.75 12.07
CA SER A 305 25.91 -0.15 12.16
C SER A 305 25.66 -1.34 13.11
N GLY A 306 24.78 -1.16 14.11
CA GLY A 306 24.36 -2.24 14.99
C GLY A 306 23.58 -3.33 14.25
N LEU A 307 22.75 -2.95 13.24
CA LEU A 307 22.08 -3.92 12.38
C LEU A 307 23.08 -4.70 11.53
N LYS A 308 24.10 -4.03 10.96
CA LYS A 308 25.19 -4.69 10.24
C LYS A 308 25.86 -5.73 11.10
N TRP A 309 26.29 -5.33 12.31
CA TRP A 309 26.93 -6.23 13.26
C TRP A 309 26.06 -7.44 13.60
N TRP A 310 24.73 -7.23 13.79
CA TRP A 310 23.80 -8.32 14.08
C TRP A 310 23.72 -9.33 12.93
N ILE A 311 23.55 -8.85 11.69
CA ILE A 311 23.45 -9.70 10.50
C ILE A 311 24.76 -10.45 10.23
N GLU A 312 25.92 -9.78 10.27
CA GLU A 312 27.19 -10.37 9.88
C GLU A 312 27.81 -11.19 11.01
N GLU A 313 27.96 -10.62 12.21
CA GLU A 313 28.70 -11.24 13.31
C GLU A 313 27.84 -12.21 14.15
N LYS A 314 26.52 -12.01 14.23
CA LYS A 314 25.64 -12.87 15.02
C LYS A 314 24.91 -13.91 14.22
N LEU A 315 24.44 -13.55 13.02
CA LEU A 315 23.65 -14.43 12.19
C LEU A 315 24.45 -15.08 11.03
N GLY A 316 25.67 -14.61 10.76
CA GLY A 316 26.52 -15.15 9.69
C GLY A 316 26.01 -14.86 8.28
N GLY A 317 25.16 -13.86 8.12
CA GLY A 317 24.66 -13.39 6.82
C GLY A 317 25.57 -12.30 6.23
N VAL A 318 25.15 -11.75 5.10
CA VAL A 318 25.80 -10.61 4.44
C VAL A 318 24.89 -9.40 4.50
N HIS A 319 25.34 -8.26 5.01
CA HIS A 319 24.56 -7.03 5.03
C HIS A 319 24.93 -6.12 3.85
N HIS A 320 24.00 -5.94 2.92
CA HIS A 320 24.16 -5.09 1.75
C HIS A 320 23.29 -3.83 1.87
N ARG A 321 23.91 -2.67 2.14
CA ARG A 321 23.22 -1.39 2.13
C ARG A 321 23.15 -0.82 0.72
N PHE A 322 21.97 -0.40 0.31
CA PHE A 322 21.75 0.15 -1.01
C PHE A 322 21.02 1.51 -0.96
N GLN A 323 20.78 2.09 -2.10
CA GLN A 323 20.12 3.39 -2.23
C GLN A 323 18.72 3.37 -1.57
N ARG A 324 18.39 4.43 -0.82
CA ARG A 324 17.09 4.59 -0.16
C ARG A 324 15.93 4.52 -1.15
N GLY A 325 14.86 3.85 -0.72
CA GLY A 325 13.61 3.62 -1.44
C GLY A 325 13.33 2.14 -1.58
N TYR A 326 12.10 1.72 -1.25
CA TYR A 326 11.71 0.31 -1.21
C TYR A 326 11.95 -0.39 -2.55
N LYS A 327 11.61 0.27 -3.66
CA LYS A 327 11.82 -0.28 -5.00
C LYS A 327 13.31 -0.49 -5.32
N ASN A 328 14.17 0.43 -4.89
CA ASN A 328 15.63 0.30 -5.08
C ASN A 328 16.14 -0.94 -4.32
N VAL A 329 15.70 -1.12 -3.08
CA VAL A 329 16.10 -2.27 -2.23
C VAL A 329 15.60 -3.58 -2.81
N ILE A 330 14.33 -3.64 -3.26
CA ILE A 330 13.75 -4.84 -3.88
C ILE A 330 14.48 -5.18 -5.19
N ASN A 331 14.67 -4.21 -6.08
CA ASN A 331 15.34 -4.45 -7.36
C ASN A 331 16.79 -4.91 -7.16
N GLU A 332 17.49 -4.37 -6.16
CA GLU A 332 18.85 -4.80 -5.84
C GLU A 332 18.86 -6.24 -5.28
N ALA A 333 17.89 -6.61 -4.45
CA ALA A 333 17.77 -7.98 -3.98
C ALA A 333 17.51 -8.96 -5.14
N ILE A 334 16.61 -8.61 -6.08
CA ILE A 334 16.37 -9.40 -7.30
C ILE A 334 17.65 -9.54 -8.11
N ARG A 335 18.35 -8.43 -8.37
CA ARG A 335 19.62 -8.42 -9.12
C ARG A 335 20.68 -9.31 -8.49
N LEU A 336 20.78 -9.32 -7.15
CA LEU A 336 21.71 -10.18 -6.43
C LEU A 336 21.34 -11.66 -6.56
N ASN A 337 20.05 -11.99 -6.46
CA ASN A 337 19.56 -13.35 -6.68
C ASN A 337 19.89 -13.86 -8.09
N GLU A 338 19.64 -13.04 -9.11
CA GLU A 338 19.98 -13.37 -10.52
C GLU A 338 21.48 -13.54 -10.72
N ALA A 339 22.31 -12.83 -9.94
CA ALA A 339 23.75 -12.97 -9.95
C ALA A 339 24.28 -14.13 -9.08
N GLY A 340 23.38 -15.00 -8.55
CA GLY A 340 23.75 -16.14 -7.72
C GLY A 340 24.27 -15.75 -6.31
N ARG A 341 23.85 -14.63 -5.80
CA ARG A 341 24.09 -14.17 -4.43
C ARG A 341 22.76 -14.15 -3.67
N PRO A 342 22.38 -15.25 -3.06
CA PRO A 342 21.10 -15.35 -2.35
C PRO A 342 21.07 -14.46 -1.11
#